data_f95e09a5a507c7234b8cebecf1d37d6e
#
_entry.id   f95e09a5a507c7234b8cebecf1d37d6e
#
_cell.length_a   1.000
_cell.length_b   1.000
_cell.length_c   1.000
_cell.angle_alpha   90.00
_cell.angle_beta   90.00
_cell.angle_gamma   90.00
#
_symmetry.space_group_name_H-M   'P 1'
#
loop_
_entity.id
_entity.type
_entity.pdbx_description
1 polymer ?
#
loop_
_entity_poly.entity_id
_entity_poly.type
_entity_poly.pdbx_seq_one_letter_code
_entity_poly.pdbx_strand_id
1 'polypeptide(L)'
;MTQAATNSAGTFAPLRQKVFAVLWVATIIGNTGSFIRDVASSWLVTDLSATPAAVSMIQAAATLPIFLLAIPAGVLSDILDRRKFLIVVQFLLASASLCLLFLSASGLQSVTSLIALTFVGGIGAALVAPTWQAIVPELVSRPDVKGAVALNSLGINISRAIGPALGGLLLAWFGAAVTYGVDVISYVFVIAALVWWRRQVPEDDALAERFLGAFRAGLRYARASRELHVVLLRAAVFFAFSSAIWALLPLVARQLLGGGASFYGILLGAVGAGAIGGALVMPRLRARMDADGLLLLSAVLTAAVMGVLSFAPAQWVAVAALLVCGAAWITALTTLNSTAQAILPNWVRGRTLAVYLTVFNGAMTGGSLAWGATASAIGVPFTLAVAAIGLLSVGFAFHAMKLPKGEADLIPSNHWPEPLTSEPVEHDRGPVLVLIEYTIDKADRSEFLKALARLSHERRRDGAYGWGVTEDAADPGRLVEWFMVESWAEHLRQHKRVSKADADIQDDVRRYHKGPAAPVVNHFLAINHPHLG
;
A
#
# COMPACT_ATOMS: atom_id res chain seq x y z
N MET A 1 -28.09 13.46 -33.54
CA MET A 1 -27.12 12.84 -32.62
C MET A 1 -27.00 13.74 -31.42
N THR A 2 -27.80 13.51 -30.41
CA THR A 2 -27.87 14.26 -29.16
C THR A 2 -26.75 13.76 -28.24
N GLN A 3 -25.73 14.62 -28.01
CA GLN A 3 -24.75 14.42 -26.93
C GLN A 3 -25.52 14.37 -25.61
N ALA A 4 -25.64 13.18 -25.03
CA ALA A 4 -26.06 13.03 -23.64
C ALA A 4 -25.00 13.72 -22.79
N ALA A 5 -25.36 14.86 -22.22
CA ALA A 5 -24.57 15.54 -21.19
C ALA A 5 -24.31 14.54 -20.07
N THR A 6 -23.08 14.08 -19.94
CA THR A 6 -22.61 13.34 -18.77
C THR A 6 -22.69 14.30 -17.60
N ASN A 7 -23.82 14.28 -16.87
CA ASN A 7 -23.94 14.87 -15.55
C ASN A 7 -22.83 14.26 -14.70
N SER A 8 -21.73 14.98 -14.50
CA SER A 8 -20.73 14.64 -13.52
C SER A 8 -21.43 14.66 -12.16
N ALA A 9 -21.72 13.48 -11.61
CA ALA A 9 -22.26 13.34 -10.28
C ALA A 9 -21.31 14.11 -9.33
N GLY A 10 -21.84 15.09 -8.58
CA GLY A 10 -21.02 15.93 -7.70
C GLY A 10 -20.26 15.07 -6.68
N THR A 11 -19.10 15.51 -6.20
CA THR A 11 -18.24 14.79 -5.23
C THR A 11 -19.01 14.23 -4.04
N PHE A 12 -20.11 14.85 -3.64
CA PHE A 12 -20.98 14.44 -2.53
C PHE A 12 -22.18 13.59 -2.95
N ALA A 13 -22.34 13.28 -4.24
CA ALA A 13 -23.45 12.45 -4.72
C ALA A 13 -23.56 11.08 -4.01
N PRO A 14 -22.45 10.37 -3.68
CA PRO A 14 -22.52 9.11 -2.94
C PRO A 14 -23.26 9.19 -1.60
N LEU A 15 -23.22 10.33 -0.91
CA LEU A 15 -23.93 10.52 0.38
C LEU A 15 -25.46 10.50 0.25
N ARG A 16 -26.01 10.62 -0.95
CA ARG A 16 -27.45 10.46 -1.20
C ARG A 16 -27.88 8.98 -1.08
N GLN A 17 -26.93 8.06 -1.22
CA GLN A 17 -27.18 6.64 -1.04
C GLN A 17 -27.10 6.30 0.44
N LYS A 18 -28.25 6.01 1.05
CA LYS A 18 -28.43 5.82 2.50
C LYS A 18 -27.43 4.81 3.09
N VAL A 19 -27.20 3.69 2.40
CA VAL A 19 -26.27 2.64 2.87
C VAL A 19 -24.83 3.17 2.94
N PHE A 20 -24.38 3.83 1.88
CA PHE A 20 -23.04 4.42 1.87
C PHE A 20 -22.89 5.50 2.95
N ALA A 21 -23.87 6.40 3.08
CA ALA A 21 -23.81 7.47 4.08
C ALA A 21 -23.71 6.94 5.52
N VAL A 22 -24.54 5.95 5.88
CA VAL A 22 -24.53 5.34 7.22
C VAL A 22 -23.20 4.65 7.50
N LEU A 23 -22.70 3.83 6.57
CA LEU A 23 -21.43 3.14 6.73
C LEU A 23 -20.24 4.12 6.73
N TRP A 24 -20.27 5.16 5.93
CA TRP A 24 -19.23 6.19 5.89
C TRP A 24 -19.13 6.95 7.22
N VAL A 25 -20.27 7.39 7.79
CA VAL A 25 -20.31 8.03 9.11
C VAL A 25 -19.82 7.09 10.21
N ALA A 26 -20.30 5.83 10.20
CA ALA A 26 -19.85 4.82 11.16
C ALA A 26 -18.34 4.59 11.09
N THR A 27 -17.76 4.58 9.88
CA THR A 27 -16.32 4.44 9.68
C THR A 27 -15.53 5.64 10.20
N ILE A 28 -16.03 6.86 10.03
CA ILE A 28 -15.40 8.06 10.61
C ILE A 28 -15.38 7.95 12.14
N ILE A 29 -16.49 7.56 12.75
CA ILE A 29 -16.59 7.35 14.21
C ILE A 29 -15.60 6.27 14.65
N GLY A 30 -15.58 5.10 13.98
CA GLY A 30 -14.68 4.00 14.31
C GLY A 30 -13.20 4.36 14.15
N ASN A 31 -12.82 5.00 13.04
CA ASN A 31 -11.45 5.46 12.84
C ASN A 31 -11.03 6.51 13.89
N THR A 32 -11.93 7.43 14.24
CA THR A 32 -11.67 8.43 15.28
C THR A 32 -11.45 7.75 16.63
N GLY A 33 -12.28 6.76 17.01
CA GLY A 33 -12.09 5.94 18.20
C GLY A 33 -10.74 5.23 18.21
N SER A 34 -10.36 4.60 17.10
CA SER A 34 -9.05 3.94 16.97
C SER A 34 -7.88 4.91 17.16
N PHE A 35 -7.92 6.11 16.58
CA PHE A 35 -6.89 7.13 16.81
C PHE A 35 -6.86 7.63 18.26
N ILE A 36 -8.02 7.74 18.92
CA ILE A 36 -8.13 8.07 20.35
C ILE A 36 -7.44 6.99 21.19
N ARG A 37 -7.72 5.70 20.95
CA ARG A 37 -7.07 4.56 21.62
C ARG A 37 -5.55 4.57 21.40
N ASP A 38 -5.10 4.79 20.17
CA ASP A 38 -3.68 4.75 19.82
C ASP A 38 -2.89 5.84 20.53
N VAL A 39 -3.47 7.04 20.71
CA VAL A 39 -2.89 8.11 21.53
C VAL A 39 -2.80 7.71 22.99
N ALA A 40 -3.87 7.14 23.56
CA ALA A 40 -3.87 6.69 24.93
C ALA A 40 -2.80 5.61 25.16
N SER A 41 -2.71 4.61 24.29
CA SER A 41 -1.73 3.54 24.41
C SER A 41 -0.29 4.05 24.27
N SER A 42 -0.05 4.95 23.32
CA SER A 42 1.27 5.55 23.09
C SER A 42 1.72 6.46 24.22
N TRP A 43 0.78 7.15 24.89
CA TRP A 43 1.09 7.97 26.05
C TRP A 43 1.29 7.15 27.33
N LEU A 44 0.35 6.22 27.62
CA LEU A 44 0.38 5.43 28.85
C LEU A 44 1.62 4.55 28.98
N VAL A 45 2.19 4.07 27.88
CA VAL A 45 3.46 3.35 27.96
C VAL A 45 4.57 4.22 28.56
N THR A 46 4.54 5.55 28.37
CA THR A 46 5.51 6.48 28.99
C THR A 46 5.30 6.64 30.49
N ASP A 47 4.07 6.41 31.00
CA ASP A 47 3.77 6.40 32.43
C ASP A 47 4.26 5.12 33.12
N LEU A 48 4.16 3.97 32.41
CA LEU A 48 4.54 2.66 32.93
C LEU A 48 6.03 2.35 32.74
N SER A 49 6.66 2.91 31.70
CA SER A 49 8.07 2.72 31.41
C SER A 49 8.62 3.93 30.66
N ALA A 50 9.64 4.56 31.22
CA ALA A 50 10.33 5.67 30.57
C ALA A 50 11.39 5.23 29.54
N THR A 51 11.54 3.92 29.28
CA THR A 51 12.54 3.40 28.36
C THR A 51 12.13 3.62 26.91
N PRO A 52 13.00 4.23 26.06
CA PRO A 52 12.68 4.46 24.66
C PRO A 52 12.34 3.18 23.89
N ALA A 53 12.96 2.05 24.24
CA ALA A 53 12.66 0.75 23.64
C ALA A 53 11.19 0.34 23.87
N ALA A 54 10.64 0.47 25.10
CA ALA A 54 9.26 0.12 25.40
C ALA A 54 8.27 1.02 24.64
N VAL A 55 8.56 2.33 24.56
CA VAL A 55 7.70 3.29 23.85
C VAL A 55 7.69 3.01 22.35
N SER A 56 8.84 2.75 21.75
CA SER A 56 8.93 2.43 20.32
C SER A 56 8.29 1.07 19.96
N MET A 57 8.23 0.14 20.90
CA MET A 57 7.53 -1.14 20.70
C MET A 57 6.03 -0.98 20.50
N ILE A 58 5.38 0.06 21.03
CA ILE A 58 3.97 0.36 20.75
C ILE A 58 3.78 0.67 19.27
N GLN A 59 4.64 1.51 18.69
CA GLN A 59 4.58 1.81 17.26
C GLN A 59 4.87 0.56 16.41
N ALA A 60 5.86 -0.22 16.81
CA ALA A 60 6.16 -1.49 16.14
C ALA A 60 4.99 -2.49 16.25
N ALA A 61 4.35 -2.59 17.41
CA ALA A 61 3.18 -3.44 17.61
C ALA A 61 1.97 -3.03 16.75
N ALA A 62 1.81 -1.73 16.46
CA ALA A 62 0.76 -1.26 15.56
C ALA A 62 1.04 -1.59 14.09
N THR A 63 2.30 -1.56 13.66
CA THR A 63 2.68 -1.68 12.24
C THR A 63 3.12 -3.10 11.83
N LEU A 64 3.69 -3.88 12.75
CA LEU A 64 4.16 -5.24 12.49
C LEU A 64 3.07 -6.20 11.99
N PRO A 65 1.85 -6.22 12.56
CA PRO A 65 0.79 -7.06 12.01
C PRO A 65 0.41 -6.68 10.58
N ILE A 66 0.42 -5.39 10.25
CA ILE A 66 0.12 -4.94 8.89
C ILE A 66 1.23 -5.41 7.94
N PHE A 67 2.51 -5.32 8.34
CA PHE A 67 3.62 -5.86 7.57
C PHE A 67 3.46 -7.37 7.29
N LEU A 68 3.05 -8.16 8.29
CA LEU A 68 2.91 -9.61 8.17
C LEU A 68 1.64 -10.04 7.42
N LEU A 69 0.55 -9.30 7.61
CA LEU A 69 -0.79 -9.70 7.19
C LEU A 69 -1.35 -8.92 6.00
N ALA A 70 -0.71 -7.85 5.49
CA ALA A 70 -1.25 -7.05 4.38
C ALA A 70 -1.61 -7.92 3.17
N ILE A 71 -0.77 -8.89 2.84
CA ILE A 71 -0.98 -9.79 1.73
C ILE A 71 -2.05 -10.87 2.06
N PRO A 72 -1.96 -11.65 3.16
CA PRO A 72 -3.02 -12.57 3.57
C PRO A 72 -4.38 -11.91 3.75
N ALA A 73 -4.43 -10.67 4.25
CA ALA A 73 -5.67 -9.93 4.48
C ALA A 73 -6.42 -9.64 3.18
N GLY A 74 -5.69 -9.24 2.12
CA GLY A 74 -6.27 -9.06 0.80
C GLY A 74 -6.95 -10.34 0.29
N VAL A 75 -6.32 -11.48 0.55
CA VAL A 75 -6.82 -12.83 0.23
C VAL A 75 -8.13 -13.14 0.91
N LEU A 76 -8.09 -12.97 2.24
CA LEU A 76 -9.26 -13.27 3.07
C LEU A 76 -10.45 -12.40 2.66
N SER A 77 -10.20 -11.14 2.26
CA SER A 77 -11.23 -10.23 1.77
C SER A 77 -11.87 -10.66 0.45
N ASP A 78 -11.17 -11.46 -0.35
CA ASP A 78 -11.67 -11.94 -1.65
C ASP A 78 -12.43 -13.26 -1.52
N ILE A 79 -12.05 -14.13 -0.56
CA ILE A 79 -12.64 -15.45 -0.36
C ILE A 79 -13.85 -15.42 0.58
N LEU A 80 -13.78 -14.60 1.64
CA LEU A 80 -14.78 -14.57 2.69
C LEU A 80 -15.91 -13.58 2.37
N ASP A 81 -17.09 -13.82 2.93
CA ASP A 81 -18.15 -12.81 2.92
C ASP A 81 -17.67 -11.55 3.63
N ARG A 82 -17.45 -10.48 2.85
CA ARG A 82 -16.85 -9.22 3.31
C ARG A 82 -17.57 -8.61 4.50
N ARG A 83 -18.90 -8.67 4.52
CA ARG A 83 -19.72 -8.14 5.63
C ARG A 83 -19.50 -8.94 6.90
N LYS A 84 -19.61 -10.27 6.84
CA LYS A 84 -19.42 -11.16 8.00
C LYS A 84 -18.00 -11.06 8.52
N PHE A 85 -17.03 -11.02 7.61
CA PHE A 85 -15.61 -10.87 7.95
C PHE A 85 -15.34 -9.56 8.69
N LEU A 86 -15.84 -8.42 8.19
CA LEU A 86 -15.73 -7.14 8.88
C LEU A 86 -16.37 -7.16 10.26
N ILE A 87 -17.56 -7.75 10.42
CA ILE A 87 -18.24 -7.86 11.72
C ILE A 87 -17.35 -8.63 12.71
N VAL A 88 -16.79 -9.78 12.32
CA VAL A 88 -15.90 -10.58 13.19
C VAL A 88 -14.66 -9.78 13.60
N VAL A 89 -14.03 -9.09 12.64
CA VAL A 89 -12.84 -8.28 12.93
C VAL A 89 -13.17 -7.09 13.84
N GLN A 90 -14.33 -6.45 13.66
CA GLN A 90 -14.77 -5.37 14.55
C GLN A 90 -15.06 -5.87 15.97
N PHE A 91 -15.61 -7.08 16.13
CA PHE A 91 -15.73 -7.71 17.46
C PHE A 91 -14.38 -7.99 18.11
N LEU A 92 -13.39 -8.45 17.35
CA LEU A 92 -12.01 -8.63 17.84
C LEU A 92 -11.44 -7.30 18.35
N LEU A 93 -11.58 -6.22 17.58
CA LEU A 93 -11.10 -4.90 17.93
C LEU A 93 -11.83 -4.33 19.15
N ALA A 94 -13.16 -4.46 19.20
CA ALA A 94 -13.97 -4.06 20.36
C ALA A 94 -13.54 -4.80 21.63
N SER A 95 -13.27 -6.11 21.54
CA SER A 95 -12.80 -6.94 22.65
C SER A 95 -11.43 -6.49 23.15
N ALA A 96 -10.49 -6.17 22.24
CA ALA A 96 -9.18 -5.65 22.62
C ALA A 96 -9.29 -4.30 23.35
N SER A 97 -10.13 -3.40 22.86
CA SER A 97 -10.37 -2.11 23.52
C SER A 97 -11.10 -2.25 24.85
N LEU A 98 -12.03 -3.20 24.95
CA LEU A 98 -12.70 -3.54 26.21
C LEU A 98 -11.70 -4.09 27.24
N CYS A 99 -10.76 -4.93 26.83
CA CYS A 99 -9.68 -5.40 27.71
C CYS A 99 -8.80 -4.23 28.18
N LEU A 100 -8.42 -3.30 27.29
CA LEU A 100 -7.68 -2.09 27.66
C LEU A 100 -8.45 -1.24 28.68
N LEU A 101 -9.76 -1.08 28.49
CA LEU A 101 -10.64 -0.36 29.42
C LEU A 101 -10.61 -1.03 30.81
N PHE A 102 -10.85 -2.35 30.89
CA PHE A 102 -10.87 -3.07 32.17
C PHE A 102 -9.52 -3.04 32.88
N LEU A 103 -8.42 -3.29 32.15
CA LEU A 103 -7.07 -3.23 32.72
C LEU A 103 -6.75 -1.83 33.24
N SER A 104 -7.19 -0.80 32.53
CA SER A 104 -7.00 0.59 32.95
C SER A 104 -7.85 0.95 34.16
N ALA A 105 -9.12 0.55 34.16
CA ALA A 105 -10.04 0.82 35.28
C ALA A 105 -9.65 0.09 36.56
N SER A 106 -9.07 -1.11 36.45
CA SER A 106 -8.62 -1.92 37.58
C SER A 106 -7.19 -1.60 38.07
N GLY A 107 -6.47 -0.72 37.37
CA GLY A 107 -5.07 -0.41 37.69
C GLY A 107 -4.08 -1.55 37.39
N LEU A 108 -4.49 -2.59 36.64
CA LEU A 108 -3.68 -3.77 36.30
C LEU A 108 -2.93 -3.60 34.95
N GLN A 109 -2.91 -2.41 34.41
CA GLN A 109 -2.28 -2.12 33.13
C GLN A 109 -0.76 -2.26 33.21
N SER A 110 -0.16 -2.92 32.23
CA SER A 110 1.28 -3.13 32.13
C SER A 110 1.79 -2.79 30.72
N VAL A 111 3.09 -2.58 30.57
CA VAL A 111 3.73 -2.38 29.27
C VAL A 111 3.42 -3.54 28.32
N THR A 112 3.49 -4.79 28.83
CA THR A 112 3.22 -5.99 28.04
C THR A 112 1.77 -6.05 27.56
N SER A 113 0.79 -5.71 28.42
CA SER A 113 -0.61 -5.70 28.03
C SER A 113 -0.91 -4.61 26.98
N LEU A 114 -0.30 -3.43 27.10
CA LEU A 114 -0.41 -2.37 26.11
C LEU A 114 0.13 -2.81 24.74
N ILE A 115 1.34 -3.37 24.72
CA ILE A 115 1.98 -3.85 23.48
C ILE A 115 1.14 -4.97 22.85
N ALA A 116 0.72 -5.97 23.64
CA ALA A 116 -0.05 -7.11 23.14
C ALA A 116 -1.41 -6.69 22.56
N LEU A 117 -2.15 -5.81 23.25
CA LEU A 117 -3.46 -5.35 22.78
C LEU A 117 -3.35 -4.34 21.63
N THR A 118 -2.28 -3.54 21.57
CA THR A 118 -1.95 -2.73 20.39
C THR A 118 -1.63 -3.61 19.17
N PHE A 119 -0.91 -4.72 19.39
CA PHE A 119 -0.64 -5.70 18.33
C PHE A 119 -1.94 -6.32 17.79
N VAL A 120 -2.88 -6.68 18.65
CA VAL A 120 -4.23 -7.14 18.23
C VAL A 120 -4.95 -6.05 17.45
N GLY A 121 -4.85 -4.78 17.87
CA GLY A 121 -5.34 -3.63 17.11
C GLY A 121 -4.74 -3.55 15.71
N GLY A 122 -3.43 -3.76 15.59
CA GLY A 122 -2.73 -3.84 14.31
C GLY A 122 -3.21 -4.99 13.42
N ILE A 123 -3.49 -6.18 13.98
CA ILE A 123 -4.12 -7.29 13.24
C ILE A 123 -5.46 -6.84 12.66
N GLY A 124 -6.31 -6.24 13.48
CA GLY A 124 -7.60 -5.73 13.01
C GLY A 124 -7.46 -4.70 11.90
N ALA A 125 -6.54 -3.73 12.05
CA ALA A 125 -6.28 -2.73 11.02
C ALA A 125 -5.82 -3.36 9.68
N ALA A 126 -4.94 -4.38 9.75
CA ALA A 126 -4.49 -5.12 8.57
C ALA A 126 -5.65 -5.82 7.84
N LEU A 127 -6.60 -6.39 8.58
CA LEU A 127 -7.74 -7.14 8.03
C LEU A 127 -8.87 -6.22 7.53
N VAL A 128 -9.12 -5.10 8.21
CA VAL A 128 -10.20 -4.16 7.86
C VAL A 128 -9.88 -3.41 6.58
N ALA A 129 -8.65 -2.90 6.41
CA ALA A 129 -8.33 -1.96 5.35
C ALA A 129 -8.61 -2.47 3.93
N PRO A 130 -8.14 -3.67 3.49
CA PRO A 130 -8.42 -4.18 2.16
C PRO A 130 -9.91 -4.52 1.97
N THR A 131 -10.53 -5.10 2.99
CA THR A 131 -11.95 -5.48 2.95
C THR A 131 -12.86 -4.26 2.84
N TRP A 132 -12.55 -3.19 3.58
CA TRP A 132 -13.28 -1.93 3.50
C TRP A 132 -13.15 -1.29 2.11
N GLN A 133 -11.94 -1.23 1.56
CA GLN A 133 -11.73 -0.72 0.20
C GLN A 133 -12.50 -1.52 -0.86
N ALA A 134 -12.62 -2.82 -0.66
CA ALA A 134 -13.33 -3.71 -1.58
C ALA A 134 -14.86 -3.53 -1.54
N ILE A 135 -15.46 -3.13 -0.39
CA ILE A 135 -16.91 -2.91 -0.30
C ILE A 135 -17.34 -1.52 -0.78
N VAL A 136 -16.49 -0.50 -0.73
CA VAL A 136 -16.86 0.88 -1.11
C VAL A 136 -17.52 0.94 -2.50
N PRO A 137 -17.00 0.30 -3.56
CA PRO A 137 -17.65 0.27 -4.86
C PRO A 137 -18.98 -0.49 -4.88
N GLU A 138 -19.21 -1.44 -3.95
CA GLU A 138 -20.47 -2.19 -3.85
C GLU A 138 -21.61 -1.36 -3.22
N LEU A 139 -21.25 -0.28 -2.51
CA LEU A 139 -22.20 0.56 -1.78
C LEU A 139 -22.82 1.66 -2.63
N VAL A 140 -22.31 1.89 -3.83
CA VAL A 140 -22.68 3.03 -4.68
C VAL A 140 -22.86 2.61 -6.14
N SER A 141 -23.61 3.41 -6.91
CA SER A 141 -23.73 3.22 -8.36
C SER A 141 -22.38 3.44 -9.07
N ARG A 142 -22.15 2.79 -10.23
CA ARG A 142 -20.90 2.90 -11.00
C ARG A 142 -20.42 4.35 -11.26
N PRO A 143 -21.30 5.31 -11.62
CA PRO A 143 -20.88 6.70 -11.81
C PRO A 143 -20.34 7.37 -10.53
N ASP A 144 -20.83 6.94 -9.35
CA ASP A 144 -20.52 7.54 -8.05
C ASP A 144 -19.26 6.95 -7.38
N VAL A 145 -18.68 5.87 -7.91
CA VAL A 145 -17.54 5.16 -7.30
C VAL A 145 -16.36 6.11 -7.06
N LYS A 146 -16.02 6.98 -8.01
CA LYS A 146 -14.91 7.95 -7.84
C LYS A 146 -15.17 8.89 -6.66
N GLY A 147 -16.40 9.38 -6.53
CA GLY A 147 -16.84 10.21 -5.41
C GLY A 147 -16.79 9.48 -4.08
N ALA A 148 -17.23 8.22 -4.05
CA ALA A 148 -17.20 7.37 -2.84
C ALA A 148 -15.78 7.11 -2.35
N VAL A 149 -14.84 6.81 -3.24
CA VAL A 149 -13.41 6.64 -2.90
C VAL A 149 -12.81 7.94 -2.36
N ALA A 150 -13.14 9.08 -2.97
CA ALA A 150 -12.69 10.39 -2.49
C ALA A 150 -13.24 10.71 -1.10
N LEU A 151 -14.53 10.46 -0.86
CA LEU A 151 -15.17 10.64 0.45
C LEU A 151 -14.59 9.69 1.51
N ASN A 152 -14.31 8.44 1.15
CA ASN A 152 -13.65 7.50 2.06
C ASN A 152 -12.27 8.02 2.51
N SER A 153 -11.47 8.50 1.57
CA SER A 153 -10.18 9.12 1.88
C SER A 153 -10.32 10.37 2.74
N LEU A 154 -11.33 11.21 2.47
CA LEU A 154 -11.64 12.38 3.27
C LEU A 154 -12.02 11.98 4.71
N GLY A 155 -12.87 10.96 4.90
CA GLY A 155 -13.28 10.47 6.22
C GLY A 155 -12.08 10.02 7.07
N ILE A 156 -11.15 9.25 6.48
CA ILE A 156 -9.92 8.80 7.16
C ILE A 156 -9.06 10.01 7.57
N ASN A 157 -8.92 11.01 6.72
CA ASN A 157 -8.11 12.20 7.02
C ASN A 157 -8.77 13.09 8.10
N ILE A 158 -10.09 13.21 8.11
CA ILE A 158 -10.83 13.88 9.19
C ILE A 158 -10.56 13.17 10.52
N SER A 159 -10.71 11.85 10.58
CA SER A 159 -10.45 11.06 11.79
C SER A 159 -9.01 11.18 12.27
N ARG A 160 -8.04 11.18 11.34
CA ARG A 160 -6.61 11.35 11.63
C ARG A 160 -6.28 12.73 12.20
N ALA A 161 -6.97 13.77 11.78
CA ALA A 161 -6.75 15.14 12.27
C ALA A 161 -7.39 15.37 13.65
N ILE A 162 -8.62 14.88 13.83
CA ILE A 162 -9.43 15.15 15.03
C ILE A 162 -9.16 14.12 16.13
N GLY A 163 -9.02 12.83 15.77
CA GLY A 163 -8.88 11.72 16.71
C GLY A 163 -7.77 11.91 17.74
N PRO A 164 -6.53 12.19 17.33
CA PRO A 164 -5.44 12.35 18.27
C PRO A 164 -5.62 13.53 19.24
N ALA A 165 -6.13 14.66 18.76
CA ALA A 165 -6.41 15.82 19.62
C ALA A 165 -7.48 15.49 20.68
N LEU A 166 -8.58 14.84 20.26
CA LEU A 166 -9.62 14.37 21.18
C LEU A 166 -9.06 13.31 22.14
N GLY A 167 -8.22 12.38 21.66
CA GLY A 167 -7.59 11.35 22.48
C GLY A 167 -6.73 11.91 23.59
N GLY A 168 -5.90 12.91 23.26
CA GLY A 168 -5.07 13.62 24.26
C GLY A 168 -5.89 14.37 25.30
N LEU A 169 -6.97 15.05 24.88
CA LEU A 169 -7.88 15.75 25.78
C LEU A 169 -8.66 14.81 26.69
N LEU A 170 -9.25 13.75 26.11
CA LEU A 170 -10.00 12.74 26.88
C LEU A 170 -9.09 12.05 27.91
N LEU A 171 -7.88 11.70 27.50
CA LEU A 171 -6.90 11.08 28.40
C LEU A 171 -6.51 12.03 29.54
N ALA A 172 -6.30 13.31 29.25
CA ALA A 172 -5.90 14.29 30.25
C ALA A 172 -7.03 14.65 31.24
N TRP A 173 -8.28 14.70 30.80
CA TRP A 173 -9.41 15.12 31.63
C TRP A 173 -10.13 13.98 32.33
N PHE A 174 -10.24 12.83 31.67
CA PHE A 174 -11.07 11.71 32.14
C PHE A 174 -10.28 10.42 32.35
N GLY A 175 -8.98 10.42 32.02
CA GLY A 175 -8.11 9.26 32.17
C GLY A 175 -8.30 8.17 31.11
N ALA A 176 -7.48 7.14 31.23
CA ALA A 176 -7.34 6.08 30.23
C ALA A 176 -8.59 5.21 30.07
N ALA A 177 -9.25 4.85 31.17
CA ALA A 177 -10.44 3.99 31.13
C ALA A 177 -11.56 4.63 30.29
N VAL A 178 -11.86 5.91 30.48
CA VAL A 178 -12.89 6.63 29.71
C VAL A 178 -12.45 6.74 28.24
N THR A 179 -11.18 6.99 28.00
CA THR A 179 -10.62 7.11 26.63
C THR A 179 -10.79 5.82 25.85
N TYR A 180 -10.48 4.65 26.45
CA TYR A 180 -10.74 3.36 25.84
C TYR A 180 -12.23 3.03 25.73
N GLY A 181 -13.06 3.50 26.67
CA GLY A 181 -14.52 3.37 26.62
C GLY A 181 -15.13 4.05 25.39
N VAL A 182 -14.62 5.21 25.01
CA VAL A 182 -15.05 5.92 23.79
C VAL A 182 -14.74 5.09 22.54
N ASP A 183 -13.57 4.42 22.49
CA ASP A 183 -13.22 3.53 21.38
C ASP A 183 -14.15 2.31 21.33
N VAL A 184 -14.45 1.69 22.47
CA VAL A 184 -15.43 0.57 22.53
C VAL A 184 -16.79 1.00 21.98
N ILE A 185 -17.28 2.17 22.37
CA ILE A 185 -18.55 2.73 21.88
C ILE A 185 -18.47 2.94 20.36
N SER A 186 -17.35 3.44 19.84
CA SER A 186 -17.17 3.64 18.41
C SER A 186 -17.30 2.34 17.61
N TYR A 187 -16.77 1.22 18.12
CA TYR A 187 -16.94 -0.09 17.51
C TYR A 187 -18.40 -0.58 17.55
N VAL A 188 -19.15 -0.29 18.60
CA VAL A 188 -20.58 -0.62 18.66
C VAL A 188 -21.34 0.05 17.51
N PHE A 189 -21.05 1.33 17.21
CA PHE A 189 -21.65 2.02 16.07
C PHE A 189 -21.29 1.36 14.73
N VAL A 190 -20.03 0.98 14.54
CA VAL A 190 -19.58 0.31 13.31
C VAL A 190 -20.23 -1.06 13.17
N ILE A 191 -20.27 -1.87 14.23
CA ILE A 191 -20.90 -3.18 14.23
C ILE A 191 -22.40 -3.04 13.93
N ALA A 192 -23.10 -2.11 14.58
CA ALA A 192 -24.52 -1.85 14.36
C ALA A 192 -24.80 -1.48 12.89
N ALA A 193 -23.98 -0.61 12.30
CA ALA A 193 -24.09 -0.22 10.91
C ALA A 193 -23.85 -1.40 9.94
N LEU A 194 -22.85 -2.26 10.22
CA LEU A 194 -22.55 -3.46 9.43
C LEU A 194 -23.66 -4.53 9.58
N VAL A 195 -24.24 -4.69 10.75
CA VAL A 195 -25.37 -5.62 10.98
C VAL A 195 -26.63 -5.12 10.29
N TRP A 196 -26.89 -3.82 10.31
CA TRP A 196 -28.01 -3.21 9.61
C TRP A 196 -27.88 -3.33 8.09
N TRP A 197 -26.65 -3.25 7.53
CA TRP A 197 -26.41 -3.36 6.10
C TRP A 197 -26.63 -4.80 5.62
N ARG A 198 -27.46 -4.99 4.60
CA ARG A 198 -27.67 -6.28 3.92
C ARG A 198 -26.90 -6.26 2.60
N ARG A 199 -25.84 -7.05 2.52
CA ARG A 199 -25.02 -7.17 1.30
C ARG A 199 -25.78 -7.95 0.24
N GLN A 200 -25.87 -7.41 -0.97
CA GLN A 200 -26.27 -8.16 -2.17
C GLN A 200 -24.98 -8.73 -2.77
N VAL A 201 -24.89 -10.06 -2.83
CA VAL A 201 -23.71 -10.74 -3.41
C VAL A 201 -23.86 -10.65 -4.93
N PRO A 202 -22.88 -10.11 -5.69
CA PRO A 202 -22.88 -10.19 -7.15
C PRO A 202 -22.78 -11.66 -7.59
N GLU A 203 -23.41 -12.00 -8.74
CA GLU A 203 -23.25 -13.32 -9.37
C GLU A 203 -21.77 -13.55 -9.72
N ASP A 204 -21.27 -14.77 -9.45
CA ASP A 204 -19.89 -15.18 -9.69
C ASP A 204 -19.53 -15.03 -11.18
N ASP A 205 -18.44 -14.32 -11.47
CA ASP A 205 -17.83 -14.28 -12.80
C ASP A 205 -17.06 -15.60 -12.98
N ALA A 206 -17.50 -16.46 -13.91
CA ALA A 206 -16.90 -17.78 -14.17
C ALA A 206 -15.40 -17.74 -14.57
N LEU A 207 -14.87 -16.54 -14.84
CA LEU A 207 -13.44 -16.27 -15.11
C LEU A 207 -12.68 -15.67 -13.91
N ALA A 208 -13.29 -15.67 -12.71
CA ALA A 208 -12.61 -15.22 -11.51
C ALA A 208 -11.30 -16.00 -11.30
N GLU A 209 -10.21 -15.27 -11.17
CA GLU A 209 -8.88 -15.84 -11.01
C GLU A 209 -8.80 -16.56 -9.65
N ARG A 210 -8.43 -17.85 -9.65
CA ARG A 210 -8.20 -18.57 -8.39
C ARG A 210 -7.14 -17.83 -7.58
N PHE A 211 -7.43 -17.63 -6.31
CA PHE A 211 -6.65 -16.81 -5.37
C PHE A 211 -5.13 -17.03 -5.43
N LEU A 212 -4.66 -18.29 -5.36
CA LEU A 212 -3.22 -18.60 -5.38
C LEU A 212 -2.55 -18.18 -6.70
N GLY A 213 -3.25 -18.29 -7.84
CA GLY A 213 -2.76 -17.83 -9.14
C GLY A 213 -2.60 -16.30 -9.14
N ALA A 214 -3.60 -15.61 -8.65
CA ALA A 214 -3.63 -14.16 -8.52
C ALA A 214 -2.51 -13.63 -7.62
N PHE A 215 -2.30 -14.25 -6.47
CA PHE A 215 -1.22 -13.91 -5.54
C PHE A 215 0.17 -14.11 -6.17
N ARG A 216 0.41 -15.27 -6.79
CA ARG A 216 1.67 -15.56 -7.49
C ARG A 216 1.94 -14.55 -8.61
N ALA A 217 0.90 -14.15 -9.36
CA ALA A 217 1.02 -13.16 -10.42
C ALA A 217 1.44 -11.78 -9.86
N GLY A 218 0.84 -11.33 -8.75
CA GLY A 218 1.24 -10.09 -8.08
C GLY A 218 2.68 -10.11 -7.56
N LEU A 219 3.09 -11.20 -6.91
CA LEU A 219 4.44 -11.35 -6.39
C LEU A 219 5.48 -11.48 -7.52
N ARG A 220 5.15 -12.19 -8.59
CA ARG A 220 5.97 -12.32 -9.80
C ARG A 220 6.16 -10.95 -10.46
N TYR A 221 5.07 -10.19 -10.63
CA TYR A 221 5.12 -8.82 -11.14
C TYR A 221 6.01 -7.93 -10.27
N ALA A 222 5.83 -7.96 -8.95
CA ALA A 222 6.63 -7.18 -8.02
C ALA A 222 8.12 -7.51 -8.10
N ARG A 223 8.48 -8.79 -8.27
CA ARG A 223 9.87 -9.25 -8.43
C ARG A 223 10.48 -8.88 -9.79
N ALA A 224 9.67 -8.82 -10.84
CA ALA A 224 10.14 -8.53 -12.20
C ALA A 224 10.18 -7.03 -12.51
N SER A 225 9.40 -6.19 -11.82
CA SER A 225 9.29 -4.77 -12.10
C SER A 225 10.43 -3.97 -11.46
N ARG A 226 11.40 -3.56 -12.29
CA ARG A 226 12.53 -2.73 -11.87
C ARG A 226 12.09 -1.34 -11.38
N GLU A 227 11.09 -0.76 -12.02
CA GLU A 227 10.50 0.52 -11.66
C GLU A 227 9.89 0.47 -10.26
N LEU A 228 9.16 -0.60 -9.96
CA LEU A 228 8.58 -0.80 -8.64
C LEU A 228 9.67 -0.93 -7.56
N HIS A 229 10.78 -1.64 -7.84
CA HIS A 229 11.87 -1.77 -6.88
C HIS A 229 12.46 -0.42 -6.47
N VAL A 230 12.59 0.53 -7.41
CA VAL A 230 13.03 1.89 -7.09
C VAL A 230 12.06 2.58 -6.14
N VAL A 231 10.75 2.49 -6.43
CA VAL A 231 9.71 3.08 -5.56
C VAL A 231 9.73 2.45 -4.17
N LEU A 232 9.80 1.10 -4.09
CA LEU A 232 9.84 0.36 -2.82
C LEU A 232 11.08 0.70 -2.00
N LEU A 233 12.25 0.78 -2.62
CA LEU A 233 13.49 1.13 -1.93
C LEU A 233 13.44 2.55 -1.39
N ARG A 234 13.02 3.52 -2.20
CA ARG A 234 12.88 4.91 -1.79
C ARG A 234 11.85 5.09 -0.68
N ALA A 235 10.74 4.33 -0.73
CA ALA A 235 9.74 4.30 0.34
C ALA A 235 10.33 3.69 1.62
N ALA A 236 10.98 2.53 1.53
CA ALA A 236 11.59 1.86 2.68
C ALA A 236 12.57 2.76 3.41
N VAL A 237 13.46 3.41 2.66
CA VAL A 237 14.46 4.29 3.23
C VAL A 237 13.83 5.52 3.88
N PHE A 238 12.95 6.23 3.19
CA PHE A 238 12.29 7.42 3.74
C PHE A 238 11.53 7.08 5.03
N PHE A 239 10.69 6.04 5.01
CA PHE A 239 9.85 5.69 6.15
C PHE A 239 10.63 5.07 7.31
N ALA A 240 11.72 4.33 7.05
CA ALA A 240 12.59 3.82 8.10
C ALA A 240 13.22 4.94 8.94
N PHE A 241 13.73 6.00 8.30
CA PHE A 241 14.26 7.14 9.02
C PHE A 241 13.17 8.03 9.65
N SER A 242 12.09 8.28 8.92
CA SER A 242 10.98 9.11 9.41
C SER A 242 10.25 8.46 10.58
N SER A 243 10.32 7.13 10.75
CA SER A 243 9.72 6.42 11.88
C SER A 243 10.27 6.85 13.23
N ALA A 244 11.47 7.47 13.28
CA ALA A 244 12.05 8.03 14.50
C ALA A 244 11.11 9.05 15.17
N ILE A 245 10.45 9.92 14.38
CA ILE A 245 9.48 10.87 14.92
C ILE A 245 8.31 10.13 15.57
N TRP A 246 7.69 9.20 14.84
CA TRP A 246 6.51 8.48 15.31
C TRP A 246 6.77 7.62 16.54
N ALA A 247 7.93 6.95 16.57
CA ALA A 247 8.31 6.08 17.68
C ALA A 247 8.69 6.86 18.95
N LEU A 248 9.30 8.04 18.80
CA LEU A 248 9.86 8.80 19.92
C LEU A 248 9.02 10.01 20.33
N LEU A 249 7.99 10.40 19.56
CA LEU A 249 7.18 11.58 19.83
C LEU A 249 6.55 11.63 21.24
N PRO A 250 6.06 10.52 21.82
CA PRO A 250 5.57 10.55 23.21
C PRO A 250 6.66 10.93 24.21
N LEU A 251 7.91 10.46 23.99
CA LEU A 251 9.06 10.81 24.84
C LEU A 251 9.53 12.25 24.59
N VAL A 252 9.51 12.70 23.34
CA VAL A 252 9.78 14.11 23.02
C VAL A 252 8.80 15.01 23.77
N ALA A 253 7.49 14.72 23.69
CA ALA A 253 6.47 15.50 24.39
C ALA A 253 6.69 15.52 25.90
N ARG A 254 7.00 14.35 26.51
CA ARG A 254 7.14 14.21 27.96
C ARG A 254 8.48 14.65 28.49
N GLN A 255 9.58 14.10 27.95
CA GLN A 255 10.92 14.27 28.54
C GLN A 255 11.63 15.53 28.06
N LEU A 256 11.46 15.90 26.78
CA LEU A 256 12.14 17.05 26.21
C LEU A 256 11.33 18.34 26.36
N LEU A 257 10.02 18.27 26.19
CA LEU A 257 9.17 19.45 26.15
C LEU A 257 8.35 19.64 27.43
N GLY A 258 8.43 18.71 28.41
CA GLY A 258 7.74 18.80 29.69
C GLY A 258 6.21 18.83 29.57
N GLY A 259 5.66 18.31 28.48
CA GLY A 259 4.22 18.31 28.19
C GLY A 259 3.50 17.10 28.78
N GLY A 260 2.18 17.27 29.01
CA GLY A 260 1.27 16.18 29.41
C GLY A 260 0.60 15.51 28.20
N ALA A 261 -0.36 14.60 28.50
CA ALA A 261 -1.12 13.88 27.48
C ALA A 261 -1.88 14.80 26.50
N SER A 262 -2.46 15.89 26.99
CA SER A 262 -3.12 16.90 26.15
C SER A 262 -2.16 17.55 25.16
N PHE A 263 -0.95 17.86 25.61
CA PHE A 263 0.08 18.44 24.74
C PHE A 263 0.54 17.43 23.67
N TYR A 264 0.72 16.15 24.03
CA TYR A 264 0.99 15.09 23.04
C TYR A 264 -0.12 15.00 21.99
N GLY A 265 -1.38 15.08 22.42
CA GLY A 265 -2.54 15.13 21.50
C GLY A 265 -2.50 16.36 20.59
N ILE A 266 -2.10 17.53 21.10
CA ILE A 266 -1.92 18.76 20.29
C ILE A 266 -0.81 18.57 19.26
N LEU A 267 0.32 17.96 19.61
CA LEU A 267 1.40 17.67 18.69
C LEU A 267 0.96 16.76 17.52
N LEU A 268 0.22 15.70 17.82
CA LEU A 268 -0.36 14.82 16.78
C LEU A 268 -1.44 15.53 15.97
N GLY A 269 -2.26 16.36 16.61
CA GLY A 269 -3.23 17.23 15.93
C GLY A 269 -2.57 18.21 14.97
N ALA A 270 -1.41 18.78 15.37
CA ALA A 270 -0.60 19.63 14.49
C ALA A 270 -0.09 18.88 13.26
N VAL A 271 0.39 17.64 13.42
CA VAL A 271 0.75 16.78 12.28
C VAL A 271 -0.45 16.57 11.35
N GLY A 272 -1.64 16.26 11.91
CA GLY A 272 -2.87 16.10 11.14
C GLY A 272 -3.27 17.36 10.37
N ALA A 273 -3.26 18.52 11.03
CA ALA A 273 -3.55 19.81 10.42
C ALA A 273 -2.52 20.18 9.34
N GLY A 274 -1.25 19.92 9.59
CA GLY A 274 -0.17 20.08 8.63
C GLY A 274 -0.34 19.19 7.40
N ALA A 275 -0.80 17.95 7.57
CA ALA A 275 -1.09 17.04 6.47
C ALA A 275 -2.24 17.55 5.58
N ILE A 276 -3.31 18.11 6.18
CA ILE A 276 -4.40 18.74 5.44
C ILE A 276 -3.88 19.95 4.66
N GLY A 277 -3.12 20.86 5.31
CA GLY A 277 -2.50 22.01 4.66
C GLY A 277 -1.58 21.60 3.51
N GLY A 278 -0.75 20.60 3.72
CA GLY A 278 0.13 20.02 2.70
C GLY A 278 -0.66 19.48 1.49
N ALA A 279 -1.75 18.75 1.75
CA ALA A 279 -2.61 18.23 0.69
C ALA A 279 -3.26 19.36 -0.15
N LEU A 280 -3.65 20.46 0.46
CA LEU A 280 -4.22 21.62 -0.25
C LEU A 280 -3.18 22.35 -1.11
N VAL A 281 -1.91 22.39 -0.68
CA VAL A 281 -0.81 23.01 -1.42
C VAL A 281 -0.24 22.08 -2.50
N MET A 282 -0.46 20.76 -2.39
CA MET A 282 0.09 19.73 -3.26
C MET A 282 -0.08 20.00 -4.77
N PRO A 283 -1.26 20.44 -5.29
CA PRO A 283 -1.40 20.71 -6.73
C PRO A 283 -0.42 21.78 -7.22
N ARG A 284 -0.17 22.83 -6.40
CA ARG A 284 0.79 23.90 -6.72
C ARG A 284 2.23 23.41 -6.70
N LEU A 285 2.56 22.54 -5.76
CA LEU A 285 3.90 21.93 -5.66
C LEU A 285 4.18 21.02 -6.85
N ARG A 286 3.23 20.17 -7.22
CA ARG A 286 3.33 19.28 -8.40
C ARG A 286 3.46 20.01 -9.73
N ALA A 287 2.92 21.23 -9.82
CA ALA A 287 3.09 22.06 -11.00
C ALA A 287 4.52 22.63 -11.18
N ARG A 288 5.34 22.61 -10.09
CA ARG A 288 6.68 23.21 -10.06
C ARG A 288 7.81 22.21 -9.84
N MET A 289 7.50 21.05 -9.30
CA MET A 289 8.47 20.04 -8.87
C MET A 289 8.03 18.65 -9.34
N ASP A 290 8.98 17.85 -9.80
CA ASP A 290 8.77 16.45 -10.10
C ASP A 290 8.65 15.58 -8.81
N ALA A 291 8.36 14.30 -8.97
CA ALA A 291 8.21 13.37 -7.85
C ALA A 291 9.51 13.26 -7.01
N ASP A 292 10.66 13.32 -7.67
CA ASP A 292 11.96 13.26 -6.99
C ASP A 292 12.22 14.49 -6.13
N GLY A 293 11.92 15.68 -6.65
CA GLY A 293 12.03 16.93 -5.93
C GLY A 293 11.06 17.00 -4.74
N LEU A 294 9.82 16.53 -4.91
CA LEU A 294 8.84 16.47 -3.82
C LEU A 294 9.27 15.54 -2.69
N LEU A 295 9.82 14.36 -3.04
CA LEU A 295 10.31 13.42 -2.05
C LEU A 295 11.56 13.95 -1.32
N LEU A 296 12.49 14.59 -2.04
CA LEU A 296 13.64 15.24 -1.44
C LEU A 296 13.24 16.40 -0.52
N LEU A 297 12.32 17.25 -0.95
CA LEU A 297 11.76 18.32 -0.11
C LEU A 297 11.17 17.74 1.18
N SER A 298 10.40 16.65 1.07
CA SER A 298 9.83 15.97 2.24
C SER A 298 10.91 15.44 3.18
N ALA A 299 11.99 14.87 2.64
CA ALA A 299 13.11 14.37 3.43
C ALA A 299 13.84 15.52 4.16
N VAL A 300 14.10 16.63 3.46
CA VAL A 300 14.73 17.82 4.05
C VAL A 300 13.87 18.43 5.16
N LEU A 301 12.56 18.60 4.91
CA LEU A 301 11.65 19.15 5.92
C LEU A 301 11.52 18.23 7.13
N THR A 302 11.38 16.91 6.93
CA THR A 302 11.29 15.94 8.01
C THR A 302 12.58 15.91 8.83
N ALA A 303 13.73 15.93 8.18
CA ALA A 303 15.03 16.00 8.85
C ALA A 303 15.22 17.32 9.63
N ALA A 304 14.80 18.44 9.06
CA ALA A 304 14.83 19.73 9.76
C ALA A 304 13.96 19.71 11.02
N VAL A 305 12.76 19.12 10.95
CA VAL A 305 11.87 18.95 12.11
C VAL A 305 12.54 18.08 13.18
N MET A 306 13.15 16.94 12.81
CA MET A 306 13.89 16.10 13.76
C MET A 306 15.05 16.88 14.40
N GLY A 307 15.79 17.65 13.59
CA GLY A 307 16.85 18.53 14.08
C GLY A 307 16.31 19.56 15.08
N VAL A 308 15.23 20.27 14.77
CA VAL A 308 14.61 21.23 15.69
C VAL A 308 14.18 20.57 17.00
N LEU A 309 13.51 19.40 16.94
CA LEU A 309 13.05 18.69 18.13
C LEU A 309 14.22 18.18 18.99
N SER A 310 15.38 17.88 18.41
CA SER A 310 16.58 17.41 19.14
C SER A 310 17.14 18.46 20.10
N PHE A 311 16.89 19.75 19.86
CA PHE A 311 17.29 20.86 20.75
C PHE A 311 16.29 21.16 21.86
N ALA A 312 15.28 20.33 22.06
CA ALA A 312 14.21 20.55 23.05
C ALA A 312 13.63 21.99 23.02
N PRO A 313 13.04 22.41 21.89
CA PRO A 313 12.60 23.78 21.70
C PRO A 313 11.40 24.13 22.59
N ALA A 314 11.03 25.41 22.64
CA ALA A 314 9.78 25.82 23.27
C ALA A 314 8.58 25.07 22.67
N GLN A 315 7.55 24.77 23.46
CA GLN A 315 6.40 23.95 23.03
C GLN A 315 5.72 24.49 21.76
N TRP A 316 5.56 25.80 21.61
CA TRP A 316 4.96 26.39 20.41
C TRP A 316 5.82 26.19 19.14
N VAL A 317 7.16 26.15 19.28
CA VAL A 317 8.08 25.83 18.16
C VAL A 317 7.91 24.37 17.75
N ALA A 318 7.77 23.46 18.71
CA ALA A 318 7.50 22.05 18.43
C ALA A 318 6.18 21.84 17.70
N VAL A 319 5.11 22.57 18.09
CA VAL A 319 3.81 22.55 17.38
C VAL A 319 3.98 23.03 15.94
N ALA A 320 4.67 24.16 15.73
CA ALA A 320 4.94 24.68 14.38
C ALA A 320 5.78 23.71 13.54
N ALA A 321 6.81 23.09 14.14
CA ALA A 321 7.62 22.08 13.48
C ALA A 321 6.78 20.86 13.07
N LEU A 322 5.88 20.38 13.91
CA LEU A 322 5.03 19.24 13.60
C LEU A 322 3.93 19.54 12.58
N LEU A 323 3.47 20.78 12.45
CA LEU A 323 2.68 21.21 11.29
C LEU A 323 3.47 21.00 9.98
N VAL A 324 4.73 21.41 9.95
CA VAL A 324 5.62 21.18 8.79
C VAL A 324 5.85 19.69 8.56
N CYS A 325 6.06 18.92 9.64
CA CYS A 325 6.19 17.46 9.57
C CYS A 325 4.98 16.80 8.88
N GLY A 326 3.77 17.21 9.26
CA GLY A 326 2.53 16.70 8.67
C GLY A 326 2.44 16.98 7.17
N ALA A 327 2.79 18.21 6.75
CA ALA A 327 2.85 18.58 5.34
C ALA A 327 3.91 17.76 4.57
N ALA A 328 5.09 17.57 5.14
CA ALA A 328 6.16 16.75 4.56
C ALA A 328 5.75 15.27 4.45
N TRP A 329 5.13 14.73 5.50
CA TRP A 329 4.65 13.36 5.55
C TRP A 329 3.63 13.06 4.45
N ILE A 330 2.57 13.89 4.33
CA ILE A 330 1.54 13.66 3.32
C ILE A 330 2.10 13.83 1.90
N THR A 331 3.06 14.73 1.71
CA THR A 331 3.76 14.93 0.44
C THR A 331 4.54 13.69 0.04
N ALA A 332 5.35 13.12 0.92
CA ALA A 332 6.08 11.88 0.66
C ALA A 332 5.12 10.70 0.40
N LEU A 333 4.14 10.52 1.30
CA LEU A 333 3.19 9.41 1.22
C LEU A 333 2.39 9.44 -0.08
N THR A 334 1.84 10.60 -0.47
CA THR A 334 1.06 10.72 -1.69
C THR A 334 1.93 10.65 -2.95
N THR A 335 3.15 11.16 -2.92
CA THR A 335 4.08 11.08 -4.05
C THR A 335 4.47 9.63 -4.32
N LEU A 336 4.94 8.90 -3.31
CA LEU A 336 5.34 7.50 -3.45
C LEU A 336 4.16 6.59 -3.84
N ASN A 337 3.00 6.78 -3.19
CA ASN A 337 1.80 5.99 -3.49
C ASN A 337 1.28 6.28 -4.91
N SER A 338 1.21 7.56 -5.34
CA SER A 338 0.78 7.89 -6.70
C SER A 338 1.75 7.39 -7.75
N THR A 339 3.06 7.47 -7.51
CA THR A 339 4.08 6.89 -8.40
C THR A 339 3.94 5.38 -8.52
N ALA A 340 3.77 4.68 -7.37
CA ALA A 340 3.51 3.23 -7.38
C ALA A 340 2.26 2.89 -8.21
N GLN A 341 1.16 3.63 -8.03
CA GLN A 341 -0.07 3.38 -8.78
C GLN A 341 0.06 3.66 -10.28
N ALA A 342 0.84 4.68 -10.66
CA ALA A 342 1.00 5.10 -12.06
C ALA A 342 1.74 4.07 -12.92
N ILE A 343 2.66 3.30 -12.33
CA ILE A 343 3.44 2.27 -13.03
C ILE A 343 2.79 0.89 -13.05
N LEU A 344 1.62 0.73 -12.42
CA LEU A 344 0.97 -0.56 -12.25
C LEU A 344 -0.25 -0.70 -13.16
N PRO A 345 -0.29 -1.74 -14.04
CA PRO A 345 -1.48 -2.09 -14.79
C PRO A 345 -2.67 -2.43 -13.87
N ASN A 346 -3.88 -2.15 -14.35
CA ASN A 346 -5.11 -2.33 -13.56
C ASN A 346 -5.27 -3.74 -12.99
N TRP A 347 -4.89 -4.79 -13.76
CA TRP A 347 -5.08 -6.18 -13.41
C TRP A 347 -4.23 -6.65 -12.21
N VAL A 348 -3.09 -5.98 -11.93
CA VAL A 348 -2.17 -6.36 -10.84
C VAL A 348 -2.06 -5.29 -9.74
N ARG A 349 -2.66 -4.10 -9.98
CA ARG A 349 -2.49 -2.91 -9.11
C ARG A 349 -2.76 -3.18 -7.65
N GLY A 350 -3.90 -3.78 -7.30
CA GLY A 350 -4.25 -4.04 -5.90
C GLY A 350 -3.25 -4.93 -5.18
N ARG A 351 -2.80 -6.00 -5.84
CA ARG A 351 -1.86 -6.98 -5.29
C ARG A 351 -0.46 -6.40 -5.09
N THR A 352 -0.01 -5.60 -6.05
CA THR A 352 1.30 -4.97 -5.99
C THR A 352 1.32 -3.80 -5.00
N LEU A 353 0.21 -3.09 -4.83
CA LEU A 353 0.06 -2.10 -3.76
C LEU A 353 0.07 -2.76 -2.37
N ALA A 354 -0.39 -4.01 -2.22
CA ALA A 354 -0.23 -4.75 -0.97
C ALA A 354 1.26 -4.99 -0.66
N VAL A 355 2.10 -5.27 -1.67
CA VAL A 355 3.57 -5.34 -1.49
C VAL A 355 4.14 -3.99 -1.05
N TYR A 356 3.69 -2.89 -1.67
CA TYR A 356 4.08 -1.54 -1.24
C TYR A 356 3.72 -1.27 0.23
N LEU A 357 2.50 -1.60 0.66
CA LEU A 357 2.06 -1.46 2.05
C LEU A 357 2.87 -2.34 3.00
N THR A 358 3.24 -3.55 2.58
CA THR A 358 4.13 -4.44 3.32
C THR A 358 5.50 -3.78 3.54
N VAL A 359 6.12 -3.25 2.49
CA VAL A 359 7.43 -2.57 2.60
C VAL A 359 7.33 -1.31 3.46
N PHE A 360 6.29 -0.50 3.29
CA PHE A 360 6.03 0.69 4.10
C PHE A 360 5.94 0.34 5.60
N ASN A 361 5.08 -0.62 5.97
CA ASN A 361 4.89 -1.00 7.37
C ASN A 361 6.11 -1.75 7.93
N GLY A 362 6.80 -2.54 7.11
CA GLY A 362 8.07 -3.18 7.48
C GLY A 362 9.15 -2.15 7.81
N ALA A 363 9.28 -1.10 7.00
CA ALA A 363 10.20 0.01 7.23
C ALA A 363 9.84 0.80 8.50
N MET A 364 8.55 1.07 8.72
CA MET A 364 8.05 1.70 9.95
C MET A 364 8.35 0.86 11.19
N THR A 365 8.09 -0.45 11.13
CA THR A 365 8.35 -1.38 12.23
C THR A 365 9.84 -1.48 12.55
N GLY A 366 10.64 -1.83 11.53
CA GLY A 366 12.10 -2.00 11.70
C GLY A 366 12.76 -0.69 12.14
N GLY A 367 12.37 0.43 11.53
CA GLY A 367 12.83 1.75 11.92
C GLY A 367 12.46 2.11 13.35
N SER A 368 11.21 1.91 13.76
CA SER A 368 10.78 2.19 15.14
C SER A 368 11.58 1.41 16.17
N LEU A 369 11.80 0.11 15.94
CA LEU A 369 12.62 -0.73 16.83
C LEU A 369 14.08 -0.27 16.87
N ALA A 370 14.66 0.02 15.71
CA ALA A 370 16.03 0.50 15.61
C ALA A 370 16.22 1.85 16.32
N TRP A 371 15.34 2.81 16.09
CA TRP A 371 15.42 4.13 16.74
C TRP A 371 15.09 4.08 18.23
N GLY A 372 14.19 3.19 18.66
CA GLY A 372 13.96 2.95 20.09
C GLY A 372 15.18 2.38 20.80
N ALA A 373 15.86 1.40 20.19
CA ALA A 373 17.11 0.84 20.71
C ALA A 373 18.23 1.90 20.74
N THR A 374 18.38 2.69 19.65
CA THR A 374 19.34 3.79 19.57
C THR A 374 19.07 4.84 20.65
N ALA A 375 17.81 5.23 20.84
CA ALA A 375 17.44 6.20 21.87
C ALA A 375 17.68 5.68 23.30
N SER A 376 17.60 4.37 23.52
CA SER A 376 17.97 3.76 24.80
C SER A 376 19.48 3.83 25.06
N ALA A 377 20.30 3.80 24.00
CA ALA A 377 21.76 3.84 24.11
C ALA A 377 22.32 5.26 24.22
N ILE A 378 21.86 6.20 23.37
CA ILE A 378 22.43 7.55 23.26
C ILE A 378 21.45 8.68 23.63
N GLY A 379 20.24 8.35 24.06
CA GLY A 379 19.19 9.30 24.41
C GLY A 379 18.40 9.84 23.21
N VAL A 380 17.20 10.37 23.51
CA VAL A 380 16.23 10.83 22.47
C VAL A 380 16.78 11.98 21.62
N PRO A 381 17.41 13.04 22.18
CA PRO A 381 17.91 14.17 21.39
C PRO A 381 18.96 13.74 20.34
N PHE A 382 19.97 12.99 20.76
CA PHE A 382 21.02 12.51 19.85
C PHE A 382 20.48 11.56 18.80
N THR A 383 19.53 10.71 19.15
CA THR A 383 18.86 9.80 18.19
C THR A 383 18.12 10.56 17.11
N LEU A 384 17.38 11.61 17.47
CA LEU A 384 16.70 12.47 16.48
C LEU A 384 17.71 13.17 15.56
N ALA A 385 18.83 13.67 16.10
CA ALA A 385 19.88 14.28 15.29
C ALA A 385 20.53 13.27 14.31
N VAL A 386 20.83 12.05 14.77
CA VAL A 386 21.38 10.97 13.93
C VAL A 386 20.36 10.57 12.85
N ALA A 387 19.08 10.43 13.21
CA ALA A 387 18.03 10.13 12.25
C ALA A 387 17.86 11.25 11.20
N ALA A 388 17.96 12.51 11.61
CA ALA A 388 17.92 13.66 10.72
C ALA A 388 19.07 13.65 9.71
N ILE A 389 20.29 13.48 10.18
CA ILE A 389 21.49 13.41 9.33
C ILE A 389 21.40 12.21 8.39
N GLY A 390 20.98 11.05 8.91
CA GLY A 390 20.79 9.85 8.11
C GLY A 390 19.75 10.05 7.01
N LEU A 391 18.59 10.64 7.32
CA LEU A 391 17.54 10.91 6.33
C LEU A 391 18.02 11.87 5.24
N LEU A 392 18.77 12.93 5.60
CA LEU A 392 19.36 13.83 4.62
C LEU A 392 20.38 13.12 3.73
N SER A 393 21.33 12.41 4.33
CA SER A 393 22.39 11.70 3.61
C SER A 393 21.82 10.72 2.61
N VAL A 394 20.85 9.91 3.04
CA VAL A 394 20.21 8.90 2.20
C VAL A 394 19.26 9.58 1.19
N GLY A 395 18.54 10.63 1.58
CA GLY A 395 17.68 11.42 0.69
C GLY A 395 18.46 11.96 -0.51
N PHE A 396 19.65 12.52 -0.29
CA PHE A 396 20.53 13.00 -1.36
C PHE A 396 21.16 11.85 -2.15
N ALA A 397 21.67 10.80 -1.49
CA ALA A 397 22.30 9.67 -2.15
C ALA A 397 21.32 8.96 -3.11
N PHE A 398 20.10 8.71 -2.67
CA PHE A 398 19.07 8.05 -3.49
C PHE A 398 18.35 8.98 -4.46
N HIS A 399 18.56 10.30 -4.39
CA HIS A 399 18.01 11.23 -5.38
C HIS A 399 18.50 10.95 -6.81
N ALA A 400 19.69 10.34 -6.95
CA ALA A 400 20.21 9.89 -8.25
C ALA A 400 19.37 8.74 -8.86
N MET A 401 18.72 7.92 -8.03
CA MET A 401 17.81 6.87 -8.46
C MET A 401 16.43 7.48 -8.75
N LYS A 402 16.22 7.95 -9.97
CA LYS A 402 15.00 8.66 -10.35
C LYS A 402 13.76 7.80 -10.21
N LEU A 403 12.71 8.38 -9.62
CA LEU A 403 11.38 7.76 -9.59
C LEU A 403 10.82 7.65 -11.01
N PRO A 404 10.17 6.53 -11.34
CA PRO A 404 9.56 6.37 -12.66
C PRO A 404 8.42 7.38 -12.86
N LYS A 405 8.34 7.95 -14.06
CA LYS A 405 7.35 8.98 -14.36
C LYS A 405 5.96 8.42 -14.65
N GLY A 406 5.84 7.11 -14.91
CA GLY A 406 4.56 6.47 -15.22
C GLY A 406 4.01 6.89 -16.59
N GLU A 407 4.89 7.24 -17.54
CA GLU A 407 4.52 7.70 -18.87
C GLU A 407 4.08 6.55 -19.81
N ALA A 408 4.31 5.29 -19.41
CA ALA A 408 3.95 4.14 -20.22
C ALA A 408 2.43 4.02 -20.40
N ASP A 409 1.97 3.81 -21.63
CA ASP A 409 0.56 3.51 -21.91
C ASP A 409 0.22 2.09 -21.49
N LEU A 410 -0.30 1.95 -20.26
CA LEU A 410 -0.68 0.69 -19.64
C LEU A 410 -2.09 0.21 -20.03
N ILE A 411 -2.73 0.84 -21.03
CA ILE A 411 -4.02 0.38 -21.56
C ILE A 411 -3.79 -0.95 -22.28
N PRO A 412 -4.65 -1.97 -22.09
CA PRO A 412 -4.53 -3.22 -22.84
C PRO A 412 -4.53 -2.96 -24.35
N SER A 413 -3.57 -3.54 -25.04
CA SER A 413 -3.39 -3.32 -26.48
C SER A 413 -4.28 -4.24 -27.33
N ASN A 414 -4.64 -5.42 -26.82
CA ASN A 414 -5.39 -6.47 -27.51
C ASN A 414 -4.85 -6.81 -28.93
N HIS A 415 -3.54 -6.61 -29.14
CA HIS A 415 -2.92 -6.79 -30.46
C HIS A 415 -2.55 -8.26 -30.77
N TRP A 416 -2.65 -9.15 -29.79
CA TRP A 416 -2.44 -10.57 -30.04
C TRP A 416 -3.76 -11.21 -30.50
N PRO A 417 -3.74 -11.94 -31.63
CA PRO A 417 -4.90 -12.71 -32.06
C PRO A 417 -5.21 -13.80 -31.03
N GLU A 418 -6.46 -14.20 -30.94
CA GLU A 418 -6.83 -15.36 -30.13
C GLU A 418 -6.09 -16.59 -30.67
N PRO A 419 -5.51 -17.44 -29.80
CA PRO A 419 -4.82 -18.65 -30.23
C PRO A 419 -5.78 -19.59 -30.97
N LEU A 420 -5.38 -20.04 -32.16
CA LEU A 420 -6.15 -21.03 -32.91
C LEU A 420 -6.03 -22.39 -32.23
N THR A 421 -7.15 -22.96 -31.86
CA THR A 421 -7.26 -24.31 -31.28
C THR A 421 -8.18 -25.17 -32.14
N SER A 422 -7.83 -26.44 -32.35
CA SER A 422 -8.68 -27.38 -33.09
C SER A 422 -9.92 -27.79 -32.30
N GLU A 423 -9.83 -27.78 -30.96
CA GLU A 423 -10.90 -28.14 -30.03
C GLU A 423 -10.85 -27.17 -28.83
N PRO A 424 -11.97 -26.98 -28.09
CA PRO A 424 -11.98 -26.22 -26.86
C PRO A 424 -10.98 -26.80 -25.85
N VAL A 425 -10.07 -25.97 -25.33
CA VAL A 425 -9.07 -26.36 -24.35
C VAL A 425 -9.56 -26.04 -22.95
N GLU A 426 -9.49 -27.00 -22.03
CA GLU A 426 -9.81 -26.79 -20.62
C GLU A 426 -8.90 -25.71 -20.01
N HIS A 427 -9.50 -24.80 -19.23
CA HIS A 427 -8.80 -23.65 -18.67
C HIS A 427 -7.60 -24.02 -17.79
N ASP A 428 -7.70 -25.11 -17.02
CA ASP A 428 -6.66 -25.55 -16.09
C ASP A 428 -5.57 -26.43 -16.77
N ARG A 429 -5.73 -26.74 -18.07
CA ARG A 429 -4.77 -27.55 -18.81
C ARG A 429 -3.45 -26.82 -18.98
N GLY A 430 -2.36 -27.46 -18.62
CA GLY A 430 -1.00 -26.90 -18.70
C GLY A 430 0.06 -27.87 -18.19
N PRO A 431 1.32 -27.45 -18.17
CA PRO A 431 1.85 -26.18 -18.66
C PRO A 431 1.70 -25.99 -20.18
N VAL A 432 1.72 -24.71 -20.60
CA VAL A 432 1.69 -24.33 -22.02
C VAL A 432 3.09 -23.87 -22.43
N LEU A 433 3.65 -24.47 -23.48
CA LEU A 433 4.87 -24.00 -24.12
C LEU A 433 4.50 -23.18 -25.36
N VAL A 434 4.95 -21.95 -25.43
CA VAL A 434 4.80 -21.06 -26.58
C VAL A 434 6.15 -20.97 -27.30
N LEU A 435 6.15 -21.20 -28.60
CA LEU A 435 7.31 -21.04 -29.47
C LEU A 435 7.03 -19.93 -30.49
N ILE A 436 7.98 -19.01 -30.65
CA ILE A 436 7.91 -17.94 -31.65
C ILE A 436 9.16 -18.00 -32.53
N GLU A 437 8.96 -18.18 -33.84
CA GLU A 437 10.02 -18.38 -34.80
C GLU A 437 10.35 -17.08 -35.54
N TYR A 438 11.61 -16.68 -35.49
CA TYR A 438 12.13 -15.49 -36.15
C TYR A 438 13.18 -15.90 -37.21
N THR A 439 13.14 -15.24 -38.37
CA THR A 439 14.20 -15.30 -39.38
C THR A 439 15.00 -14.00 -39.30
N ILE A 440 16.29 -14.09 -38.94
CA ILE A 440 17.14 -12.95 -38.60
C ILE A 440 18.42 -12.98 -39.45
N ASP A 441 18.79 -11.83 -40.01
CA ASP A 441 20.09 -11.70 -40.67
C ASP A 441 21.22 -11.75 -39.64
N LYS A 442 22.34 -12.42 -40.01
CA LYS A 442 23.51 -12.51 -39.12
C LYS A 442 24.02 -11.15 -38.64
N ALA A 443 23.93 -10.13 -39.48
CA ALA A 443 24.35 -8.75 -39.14
C ALA A 443 23.51 -8.15 -38.04
N ASP A 444 22.21 -8.43 -37.98
CA ASP A 444 21.24 -7.85 -37.03
C ASP A 444 21.12 -8.66 -35.72
N ARG A 445 21.77 -9.84 -35.65
CA ARG A 445 21.61 -10.78 -34.54
C ARG A 445 21.88 -10.18 -33.16
N SER A 446 22.94 -9.38 -33.03
CA SER A 446 23.30 -8.76 -31.73
C SER A 446 22.23 -7.80 -31.25
N GLU A 447 21.72 -6.95 -32.14
CA GLU A 447 20.71 -5.96 -31.80
C GLU A 447 19.34 -6.61 -31.58
N PHE A 448 19.00 -7.63 -32.38
CA PHE A 448 17.82 -8.47 -32.14
C PHE A 448 17.83 -9.09 -30.74
N LEU A 449 18.94 -9.73 -30.34
CA LEU A 449 19.03 -10.36 -29.00
C LEU A 449 18.93 -9.33 -27.87
N LYS A 450 19.43 -8.09 -28.06
CA LYS A 450 19.24 -7.02 -27.09
C LYS A 450 17.77 -6.58 -27.00
N ALA A 451 17.08 -6.46 -28.13
CA ALA A 451 15.66 -6.16 -28.16
C ALA A 451 14.84 -7.27 -27.52
N LEU A 452 15.15 -8.53 -27.85
CA LEU A 452 14.47 -9.70 -27.31
C LEU A 452 14.72 -9.88 -25.80
N ALA A 453 15.90 -9.51 -25.31
CA ALA A 453 16.19 -9.49 -23.87
C ALA A 453 15.28 -8.50 -23.12
N ARG A 454 14.95 -7.33 -23.71
CA ARG A 454 13.96 -6.42 -23.14
C ARG A 454 12.58 -7.05 -23.09
N LEU A 455 12.15 -7.68 -24.18
CA LEU A 455 10.85 -8.38 -24.26
C LEU A 455 10.76 -9.54 -23.26
N SER A 456 11.86 -10.21 -22.94
CA SER A 456 11.89 -11.31 -21.99
C SER A 456 11.46 -10.88 -20.57
N HIS A 457 11.76 -9.66 -20.18
CA HIS A 457 11.31 -9.11 -18.88
C HIS A 457 9.79 -8.98 -18.84
N GLU A 458 9.19 -8.53 -19.94
CA GLU A 458 7.74 -8.41 -20.07
C GLU A 458 7.07 -9.79 -20.06
N ARG A 459 7.62 -10.78 -20.80
CA ARG A 459 7.12 -12.16 -20.77
C ARG A 459 7.07 -12.73 -19.36
N ARG A 460 8.17 -12.56 -18.58
CA ARG A 460 8.26 -13.03 -17.20
C ARG A 460 7.34 -12.27 -16.26
N ARG A 461 7.21 -10.97 -16.45
CA ARG A 461 6.29 -10.12 -15.69
C ARG A 461 4.84 -10.58 -15.87
N ASP A 462 4.45 -10.93 -17.11
CA ASP A 462 3.09 -11.24 -17.48
C ASP A 462 2.72 -12.72 -17.30
N GLY A 463 3.64 -13.58 -16.88
CA GLY A 463 3.27 -14.93 -16.50
C GLY A 463 4.22 -16.05 -16.92
N ALA A 464 5.20 -15.77 -17.75
CA ALA A 464 6.16 -16.79 -18.14
C ALA A 464 7.10 -17.14 -16.97
N TYR A 465 7.16 -18.40 -16.58
CA TYR A 465 8.09 -18.89 -15.55
C TYR A 465 9.38 -19.50 -16.12
N GLY A 466 9.37 -19.96 -17.39
CA GLY A 466 10.55 -20.33 -18.16
C GLY A 466 10.61 -19.47 -19.42
N TRP A 467 11.81 -19.08 -19.84
CA TRP A 467 12.04 -18.32 -21.06
C TRP A 467 13.45 -18.58 -21.58
N GLY A 468 13.58 -18.69 -22.88
CA GLY A 468 14.87 -18.85 -23.54
C GLY A 468 14.79 -18.56 -25.04
N VAL A 469 15.96 -18.53 -25.66
CA VAL A 469 16.13 -18.42 -27.11
C VAL A 469 17.04 -19.55 -27.56
N THR A 470 16.67 -20.19 -28.65
CA THR A 470 17.46 -21.29 -29.29
C THR A 470 17.69 -20.93 -30.75
N GLU A 471 18.78 -21.48 -31.30
CA GLU A 471 19.12 -21.38 -32.70
C GLU A 471 18.84 -22.74 -33.38
N ASP A 472 18.31 -22.73 -34.57
CA ASP A 472 18.16 -23.92 -35.37
C ASP A 472 19.55 -24.36 -35.87
N ALA A 473 19.95 -25.60 -35.51
CA ALA A 473 21.24 -26.14 -35.90
C ALA A 473 21.38 -26.30 -37.43
N ALA A 474 20.28 -26.46 -38.17
CA ALA A 474 20.26 -26.60 -39.62
C ALA A 474 20.19 -25.23 -40.34
N ASP A 475 19.63 -24.20 -39.70
CA ASP A 475 19.51 -22.85 -40.23
C ASP A 475 19.86 -21.81 -39.18
N PRO A 476 21.12 -21.34 -39.13
CA PRO A 476 21.55 -20.33 -38.17
C PRO A 476 20.84 -18.96 -38.24
N GLY A 477 20.10 -18.70 -39.33
CA GLY A 477 19.25 -17.52 -39.49
C GLY A 477 17.90 -17.68 -38.78
N ARG A 478 17.52 -18.89 -38.39
CA ARG A 478 16.28 -19.18 -37.67
C ARG A 478 16.51 -19.23 -36.17
N LEU A 479 15.91 -18.27 -35.43
CA LEU A 479 15.95 -18.20 -33.98
C LEU A 479 14.54 -18.45 -33.41
N VAL A 480 14.48 -19.22 -32.33
CA VAL A 480 13.21 -19.58 -31.69
C VAL A 480 13.21 -19.05 -30.26
N GLU A 481 12.35 -18.09 -30.00
CA GLU A 481 11.98 -17.70 -28.64
C GLU A 481 11.02 -18.76 -28.09
N TRP A 482 11.25 -19.23 -26.88
CA TRP A 482 10.33 -20.12 -26.20
C TRP A 482 10.06 -19.63 -24.77
N PHE A 483 8.82 -19.79 -24.31
CA PHE A 483 8.47 -19.54 -22.92
C PHE A 483 7.34 -20.47 -22.47
N MET A 484 7.26 -20.67 -21.15
CA MET A 484 6.27 -21.53 -20.52
C MET A 484 5.38 -20.74 -19.59
N VAL A 485 4.08 -21.05 -19.60
CA VAL A 485 3.07 -20.53 -18.67
C VAL A 485 2.33 -21.65 -17.97
N GLU A 486 1.81 -21.39 -16.75
CA GLU A 486 1.29 -22.44 -15.86
C GLU A 486 0.05 -23.17 -16.41
N SER A 487 -0.82 -22.49 -17.17
CA SER A 487 -2.06 -23.07 -17.71
C SER A 487 -2.55 -22.31 -18.94
N TRP A 488 -3.50 -22.90 -19.66
CA TRP A 488 -4.16 -22.28 -20.80
C TRP A 488 -4.90 -21.00 -20.40
N ALA A 489 -5.57 -21.01 -19.24
CA ALA A 489 -6.21 -19.79 -18.71
C ALA A 489 -5.19 -18.67 -18.45
N GLU A 490 -3.99 -19.00 -17.93
CA GLU A 490 -2.94 -18.00 -17.70
C GLU A 490 -2.40 -17.44 -19.03
N HIS A 491 -2.28 -18.28 -20.04
CA HIS A 491 -1.93 -17.85 -21.39
C HIS A 491 -2.97 -16.90 -22.00
N LEU A 492 -4.26 -17.23 -21.91
CA LEU A 492 -5.34 -16.34 -22.36
C LEU A 492 -5.38 -15.00 -21.58
N ARG A 493 -5.09 -15.05 -20.27
CA ARG A 493 -4.97 -13.83 -19.45
C ARG A 493 -3.77 -12.99 -19.89
N GLN A 494 -2.66 -13.61 -20.28
CA GLN A 494 -1.47 -12.93 -20.80
C GLN A 494 -1.84 -12.06 -22.02
N HIS A 495 -2.66 -12.59 -22.95
CA HIS A 495 -3.16 -11.82 -24.10
C HIS A 495 -3.93 -10.56 -23.70
N LYS A 496 -4.71 -10.64 -22.61
CA LYS A 496 -5.49 -9.50 -22.09
C LYS A 496 -4.67 -8.52 -21.24
N ARG A 497 -3.49 -8.90 -20.78
CA ARG A 497 -2.62 -8.10 -19.88
C ARG A 497 -1.63 -7.25 -20.63
N VAL A 498 -1.26 -7.63 -21.85
CA VAL A 498 -0.28 -6.92 -22.67
C VAL A 498 -0.75 -5.48 -22.92
N SER A 499 0.07 -4.51 -22.52
CA SER A 499 -0.21 -3.09 -22.68
C SER A 499 0.25 -2.56 -24.06
N LYS A 500 -0.13 -1.34 -24.39
CA LYS A 500 0.39 -0.69 -25.60
C LYS A 500 1.90 -0.45 -25.53
N ALA A 501 2.43 -0.12 -24.35
CA ALA A 501 3.87 0.01 -24.15
C ALA A 501 4.61 -1.31 -24.43
N ASP A 502 4.01 -2.45 -24.07
CA ASP A 502 4.58 -3.78 -24.38
C ASP A 502 4.49 -4.09 -25.88
N ALA A 503 3.43 -3.63 -26.56
CA ALA A 503 3.30 -3.74 -28.01
C ALA A 503 4.46 -3.03 -28.72
N ASP A 504 4.84 -1.82 -28.28
CA ASP A 504 5.97 -1.08 -28.85
C ASP A 504 7.30 -1.85 -28.70
N ILE A 505 7.53 -2.50 -27.54
CA ILE A 505 8.71 -3.34 -27.31
C ILE A 505 8.69 -4.57 -28.24
N GLN A 506 7.53 -5.16 -28.47
CA GLN A 506 7.38 -6.29 -29.37
C GLN A 506 7.58 -5.90 -30.83
N ASP A 507 7.12 -4.72 -31.24
CA ASP A 507 7.34 -4.19 -32.59
C ASP A 507 8.82 -3.88 -32.83
N ASP A 508 9.55 -3.45 -31.80
CA ASP A 508 11.00 -3.32 -31.83
C ASP A 508 11.69 -4.65 -32.17
N VAL A 509 11.23 -5.76 -31.60
CA VAL A 509 11.75 -7.11 -31.92
C VAL A 509 11.36 -7.53 -33.33
N ARG A 510 10.09 -7.30 -33.75
CA ARG A 510 9.57 -7.69 -35.05
C ARG A 510 10.29 -7.01 -36.22
N ARG A 511 10.85 -5.81 -36.03
CA ARG A 511 11.63 -5.10 -37.09
C ARG A 511 12.79 -5.90 -37.65
N TYR A 512 13.37 -6.77 -36.84
CA TYR A 512 14.51 -7.60 -37.26
C TYR A 512 14.09 -8.87 -37.99
N HIS A 513 12.81 -9.22 -37.97
CA HIS A 513 12.31 -10.40 -38.68
C HIS A 513 12.29 -10.16 -40.20
N LYS A 514 12.95 -11.01 -40.95
CA LYS A 514 13.09 -10.95 -42.41
C LYS A 514 12.22 -11.97 -43.16
N GLY A 515 11.40 -12.72 -42.44
CA GLY A 515 10.49 -13.69 -43.07
C GLY A 515 9.42 -13.02 -43.93
N PRO A 516 8.85 -13.76 -44.92
CA PRO A 516 7.82 -13.22 -45.81
C PRO A 516 6.47 -12.94 -45.14
N ALA A 517 6.25 -13.48 -43.94
CA ALA A 517 5.06 -13.32 -43.13
C ALA A 517 5.45 -12.92 -41.69
N ALA A 518 4.49 -12.62 -40.84
CA ALA A 518 4.74 -12.40 -39.41
C ALA A 518 5.39 -13.66 -38.77
N PRO A 519 6.15 -13.49 -37.67
CA PRO A 519 6.72 -14.62 -36.91
C PRO A 519 5.67 -15.67 -36.59
N VAL A 520 6.00 -16.94 -36.82
CA VAL A 520 5.08 -18.07 -36.56
C VAL A 520 5.04 -18.35 -35.07
N VAL A 521 3.82 -18.41 -34.52
CA VAL A 521 3.58 -18.67 -33.08
C VAL A 521 2.90 -20.02 -32.96
N ASN A 522 3.54 -20.95 -32.21
CA ASN A 522 3.02 -22.27 -31.95
C ASN A 522 2.76 -22.44 -30.44
N HIS A 523 1.64 -23.11 -30.11
CA HIS A 523 1.24 -23.40 -28.73
C HIS A 523 1.22 -24.92 -28.52
N PHE A 524 1.95 -25.37 -27.49
CA PHE A 524 2.01 -26.79 -27.13
C PHE A 524 1.50 -26.96 -25.70
N LEU A 525 0.60 -27.91 -25.53
CA LEU A 525 0.03 -28.25 -24.23
C LEU A 525 0.71 -29.52 -23.71
N ALA A 526 1.12 -29.51 -22.45
CA ALA A 526 1.63 -30.71 -21.82
C ALA A 526 0.60 -31.84 -21.86
N ILE A 527 1.05 -33.03 -22.09
CA ILE A 527 0.23 -34.24 -22.07
C ILE A 527 0.27 -34.79 -20.64
N ASN A 528 -0.86 -34.69 -19.94
CA ASN A 528 -1.03 -35.33 -18.64
C ASN A 528 -1.32 -36.82 -18.85
N HIS A 529 -0.28 -37.63 -18.87
CA HIS A 529 -0.41 -39.09 -19.00
C HIS A 529 0.20 -39.76 -17.76
N PRO A 530 -0.50 -40.71 -17.10
CA PRO A 530 -0.03 -41.32 -15.84
C PRO A 530 1.27 -42.09 -15.97
N HIS A 531 1.73 -42.40 -17.21
CA HIS A 531 3.01 -43.08 -17.49
C HIS A 531 4.15 -42.13 -17.91
N LEU A 532 3.95 -40.81 -17.95
CA LEU A 532 4.94 -39.80 -18.36
C LEU A 532 5.35 -38.83 -17.21
N GLY A 533 4.86 -39.06 -16.00
CA GLY A 533 5.12 -38.24 -14.83
C GLY A 533 6.19 -38.82 -13.92
#